data_3b49b965122a568fc751bcf248271da1
#
_entry.id   3b49b965122a568fc751bcf248271da1
#
_cell.length_a   1.000
_cell.length_b   1.000
_cell.length_c   1.000
_cell.angle_alpha   90.00
_cell.angle_beta   90.00
_cell.angle_gamma   90.00
#
_symmetry.space_group_name_H-M   'P 1'
#
loop_
_entity.id
_entity.type
_entity.pdbx_description
1 polymer ?
#
loop_
_entity_poly.entity_id
_entity_poly.type
_entity_poly.pdbx_seq_one_letter_code
_entity_poly.pdbx_strand_id
1 'polypeptide(L)'
;MKKLCLLLTALAFTQCVNDTLTESEVSDFVTSHFNEKVGYDDAVDSFIEDIGEDLTVLNTLWGQSRLYPVENVKSEWFYEDSVTVEIFDIYINGGTAVVLGSDKYWIDGEATGTSRFCGTVIRENGKLVWKRYAFASENQRAADFVWPSVEGEGALDSYNAMRKAMVNLRNSDGLKMSDSLVEAYPNWASAHLGQLHYYILAGDEDNLRSKLAEAQTKLDGATAAEKTLISAYNPDLTREERRNTLAKAPGFAGDDPMIRFWYTWTLDDVTDKIAVLEAGLTRFPESSVLNNMMAYVQMDAGDLDKAEHHLNVYLRVHPDEANAYDSMGDLLVEKGDIEGAKNMYLKASEMHPDFAEVSKRKADEL
;
A
#
# COMPACT_ATOMS: atom_id res chain seq x y z
N MET A 1 1.56 -20.42 2.24
CA MET A 1 0.23 -20.63 2.83
C MET A 1 0.15 -21.86 3.75
N LYS A 2 0.38 -23.12 3.29
CA LYS A 2 0.31 -24.31 4.19
C LYS A 2 1.15 -24.19 5.48
N LYS A 3 2.33 -23.57 5.44
CA LYS A 3 3.18 -23.38 6.64
C LYS A 3 2.70 -22.26 7.55
N LEU A 4 2.03 -21.24 7.03
CA LEU A 4 1.47 -20.11 7.81
C LEU A 4 0.21 -20.58 8.59
N CYS A 5 -0.67 -21.33 7.94
CA CYS A 5 -1.85 -21.89 8.59
C CYS A 5 -1.49 -22.90 9.70
N LEU A 6 -0.42 -23.70 9.54
CA LEU A 6 0.04 -24.63 10.56
C LEU A 6 0.55 -23.91 11.84
N LEU A 7 1.15 -22.73 11.72
CA LEU A 7 1.55 -21.92 12.89
C LEU A 7 0.35 -21.33 13.63
N LEU A 8 -0.70 -20.95 12.90
CA LEU A 8 -1.95 -20.43 13.48
C LEU A 8 -2.72 -21.53 14.25
N THR A 9 -2.70 -22.77 13.75
CA THR A 9 -3.38 -23.88 14.41
C THR A 9 -2.73 -24.30 15.72
N ALA A 10 -1.39 -24.24 15.84
CA ALA A 10 -0.68 -24.65 17.04
C ALA A 10 -0.93 -23.77 18.29
N LEU A 11 -1.37 -22.53 18.10
CA LEU A 11 -1.66 -21.57 19.18
C LEU A 11 -3.13 -21.53 19.64
N ALA A 12 -4.05 -22.16 18.88
CA ALA A 12 -5.49 -22.11 19.13
C ALA A 12 -5.99 -23.14 20.18
N PHE A 13 -5.16 -24.06 20.65
CA PHE A 13 -5.59 -25.24 21.40
C PHE A 13 -5.78 -25.08 22.92
N THR A 14 -5.86 -23.87 23.48
CA THR A 14 -5.89 -23.71 24.94
C THR A 14 -7.25 -23.38 25.57
N GLN A 15 -8.34 -23.27 24.80
CA GLN A 15 -9.69 -23.12 25.39
C GLN A 15 -10.71 -24.00 24.64
N CYS A 16 -10.93 -25.21 25.12
CA CYS A 16 -12.01 -26.07 24.65
C CYS A 16 -13.34 -25.67 25.31
N VAL A 17 -14.26 -25.16 24.55
CA VAL A 17 -15.69 -25.16 24.88
C VAL A 17 -16.30 -26.38 24.16
N ASN A 18 -17.23 -27.08 24.84
CA ASN A 18 -17.74 -28.41 24.45
C ASN A 18 -18.67 -28.43 23.24
N ASP A 19 -18.78 -27.38 22.44
CA ASP A 19 -19.63 -27.32 21.26
C ASP A 19 -18.82 -27.52 19.98
N THR A 20 -18.98 -28.65 19.34
CA THR A 20 -18.33 -28.94 18.05
C THR A 20 -19.01 -28.11 16.95
N LEU A 21 -18.20 -27.38 16.19
CA LEU A 21 -18.66 -26.65 15.02
C LEU A 21 -18.98 -27.60 13.89
N THR A 22 -19.92 -27.18 13.02
CA THR A 22 -20.16 -27.86 11.73
C THR A 22 -19.66 -26.99 10.57
N GLU A 23 -19.31 -27.65 9.46
CA GLU A 23 -18.88 -26.96 8.25
C GLU A 23 -19.95 -26.00 7.73
N SER A 24 -21.24 -26.39 7.78
CA SER A 24 -22.36 -25.57 7.36
C SER A 24 -22.48 -24.30 8.21
N GLU A 25 -22.39 -24.42 9.54
CA GLU A 25 -22.47 -23.23 10.43
C GLU A 25 -21.33 -22.24 10.16
N VAL A 26 -20.12 -22.75 9.93
CA VAL A 26 -18.96 -21.91 9.66
C VAL A 26 -19.05 -21.27 8.27
N SER A 27 -19.50 -22.04 7.27
CA SER A 27 -19.73 -21.52 5.92
C SER A 27 -20.82 -20.43 5.92
N ASP A 28 -21.94 -20.68 6.57
CA ASP A 28 -23.04 -19.72 6.68
C ASP A 28 -22.61 -18.44 7.40
N PHE A 29 -21.82 -18.58 8.47
CA PHE A 29 -21.24 -17.46 9.20
C PHE A 29 -20.34 -16.61 8.31
N VAL A 30 -19.40 -17.22 7.59
CA VAL A 30 -18.46 -16.50 6.72
C VAL A 30 -19.18 -15.82 5.56
N THR A 31 -20.14 -16.52 4.91
CA THR A 31 -20.83 -15.98 3.75
C THR A 31 -21.93 -14.95 4.10
N SER A 32 -22.44 -14.95 5.33
CA SER A 32 -23.44 -13.97 5.75
C SER A 32 -22.91 -12.54 5.81
N HIS A 33 -21.61 -12.38 6.07
CA HIS A 33 -20.96 -11.07 6.17
C HIS A 33 -20.56 -10.48 4.81
N PHE A 34 -20.41 -11.34 3.78
CA PHE A 34 -19.87 -10.98 2.50
C PHE A 34 -20.78 -11.49 1.38
N ASN A 35 -21.92 -10.85 1.21
CA ASN A 35 -22.88 -11.24 0.20
C ASN A 35 -23.20 -10.04 -0.68
N GLU A 36 -23.27 -10.23 -2.01
CA GLU A 36 -23.63 -9.21 -3.02
C GLU A 36 -24.92 -8.43 -2.73
N LYS A 37 -25.75 -8.92 -1.81
CA LYS A 37 -27.04 -8.34 -1.46
C LYS A 37 -27.01 -7.46 -0.20
N VAL A 38 -25.93 -7.49 0.55
CA VAL A 38 -25.75 -6.68 1.74
C VAL A 38 -25.03 -5.42 1.32
N GLY A 39 -25.66 -4.27 1.49
CA GLY A 39 -25.01 -2.98 1.30
C GLY A 39 -23.73 -2.94 2.16
N TYR A 40 -22.73 -2.30 1.62
CA TYR A 40 -21.40 -2.34 2.19
C TYR A 40 -21.31 -1.93 3.67
N ASP A 41 -21.96 -0.83 4.08
CA ASP A 41 -21.99 -0.38 5.47
C ASP A 41 -22.59 -1.44 6.41
N ASP A 42 -23.63 -2.15 5.96
CA ASP A 42 -24.29 -3.20 6.74
C ASP A 42 -23.38 -4.44 6.88
N ALA A 43 -22.61 -4.78 5.85
CA ALA A 43 -21.66 -5.90 5.89
C ALA A 43 -20.50 -5.61 6.86
N VAL A 44 -20.01 -4.38 6.88
CA VAL A 44 -18.96 -3.92 7.79
C VAL A 44 -19.44 -3.95 9.23
N ASP A 45 -20.60 -3.39 9.51
CA ASP A 45 -21.18 -3.37 10.86
C ASP A 45 -21.42 -4.79 11.36
N SER A 46 -21.92 -5.68 10.51
CA SER A 46 -22.10 -7.10 10.81
C SER A 46 -20.77 -7.80 11.09
N PHE A 47 -19.73 -7.56 10.27
CA PHE A 47 -18.39 -8.13 10.52
C PHE A 47 -17.79 -7.64 11.83
N ILE A 48 -17.97 -6.36 12.17
CA ILE A 48 -17.48 -5.77 13.42
C ILE A 48 -18.20 -6.36 14.64
N GLU A 49 -19.49 -6.62 14.55
CA GLU A 49 -20.27 -7.24 15.63
C GLU A 49 -19.83 -8.68 15.93
N ASP A 50 -19.26 -9.36 14.96
CA ASP A 50 -18.80 -10.74 15.06
C ASP A 50 -17.28 -10.88 15.21
N ILE A 51 -16.58 -9.78 15.45
CA ILE A 51 -15.18 -9.79 15.88
C ILE A 51 -15.13 -9.95 17.40
N GLY A 52 -14.42 -10.97 17.87
CA GLY A 52 -14.13 -11.11 19.30
C GLY A 52 -13.27 -9.97 19.84
N GLU A 53 -13.38 -9.68 21.14
CA GLU A 53 -12.71 -8.57 21.84
C GLU A 53 -11.18 -8.47 21.60
N ASP A 54 -10.54 -9.53 21.12
CA ASP A 54 -9.10 -9.66 20.89
C ASP A 54 -8.78 -10.19 19.50
N LEU A 55 -9.42 -9.67 18.45
CA LEU A 55 -9.07 -10.00 17.08
C LEU A 55 -7.59 -9.66 16.80
N THR A 56 -6.83 -10.67 16.44
CA THR A 56 -5.46 -10.48 15.97
C THR A 56 -5.46 -10.55 14.44
N VAL A 57 -5.21 -9.43 13.80
CA VAL A 57 -4.96 -9.39 12.36
C VAL A 57 -3.47 -9.59 12.10
N LEU A 58 -3.15 -10.64 11.36
CA LEU A 58 -1.80 -10.85 10.84
C LEU A 58 -1.68 -10.01 9.56
N ASN A 59 -1.07 -8.86 9.71
CA ASN A 59 -0.66 -8.10 8.55
C ASN A 59 0.63 -8.75 8.00
N THR A 60 0.50 -9.51 6.92
CA THR A 60 1.63 -10.18 6.26
C THR A 60 2.63 -9.21 5.64
N LEU A 61 2.24 -7.93 5.51
CA LEU A 61 3.05 -6.88 4.87
C LEU A 61 4.25 -6.46 5.70
N TRP A 62 4.15 -6.54 7.02
CA TRP A 62 5.20 -6.09 7.93
C TRP A 62 5.87 -7.25 8.68
N GLY A 63 5.48 -8.49 8.39
CA GLY A 63 5.94 -9.66 9.15
C GLY A 63 5.57 -9.62 10.64
N GLN A 64 4.71 -8.67 11.05
CA GLN A 64 4.32 -8.46 12.43
C GLN A 64 2.84 -8.78 12.62
N SER A 65 2.53 -9.59 13.63
CA SER A 65 1.17 -9.69 14.13
C SER A 65 0.87 -8.45 14.97
N ARG A 66 -0.17 -7.71 14.63
CA ARG A 66 -0.67 -6.60 15.44
C ARG A 66 -2.04 -6.98 16.00
N LEU A 67 -2.26 -6.63 17.27
CA LEU A 67 -3.62 -6.49 17.80
C LEU A 67 -4.22 -5.27 17.12
N TYR A 68 -5.29 -5.49 16.39
CA TYR A 68 -6.04 -4.43 15.74
C TYR A 68 -7.17 -4.00 16.67
N PRO A 69 -7.22 -2.74 17.11
CA PRO A 69 -8.39 -2.21 17.79
C PRO A 69 -9.58 -2.28 16.83
N VAL A 70 -10.69 -2.81 17.29
CA VAL A 70 -11.92 -2.99 16.50
C VAL A 70 -12.41 -1.65 15.91
N GLU A 71 -12.23 -0.56 16.67
CA GLU A 71 -12.54 0.80 16.21
C GLU A 71 -11.78 1.24 14.94
N ASN A 72 -10.61 0.64 14.68
CA ASN A 72 -9.83 0.96 13.48
C ASN A 72 -10.29 0.16 12.27
N VAL A 73 -10.96 -0.96 12.44
CA VAL A 73 -11.46 -1.78 11.32
C VAL A 73 -12.45 -0.98 10.47
N LYS A 74 -13.35 -0.23 11.11
CA LYS A 74 -14.36 0.59 10.46
C LYS A 74 -13.80 1.67 9.52
N SER A 75 -12.69 2.30 9.89
CA SER A 75 -12.11 3.41 9.15
C SER A 75 -11.11 2.98 8.08
N GLU A 76 -10.73 1.70 8.05
CA GLU A 76 -9.57 1.27 7.30
C GLU A 76 -9.86 0.24 6.20
N TRP A 77 -10.98 -0.48 6.29
CA TRP A 77 -11.20 -1.64 5.43
C TRP A 77 -12.04 -1.37 4.19
N PHE A 78 -12.67 -0.20 4.05
CA PHE A 78 -13.91 -0.19 3.31
C PHE A 78 -14.16 1.05 2.46
N TYR A 79 -13.93 0.90 1.17
CA TYR A 79 -14.32 1.85 0.12
C TYR A 79 -14.92 1.16 -1.12
N GLU A 80 -15.33 -0.11 -0.99
CA GLU A 80 -15.90 -0.86 -2.09
C GLU A 80 -17.42 -0.99 -1.92
N ASP A 81 -18.16 -1.09 -3.03
CA ASP A 81 -19.62 -1.20 -3.00
C ASP A 81 -20.09 -2.56 -2.52
N SER A 82 -19.28 -3.61 -2.76
CA SER A 82 -19.59 -4.96 -2.31
C SER A 82 -18.36 -5.86 -2.25
N VAL A 83 -18.47 -6.90 -1.43
CA VAL A 83 -17.46 -7.96 -1.31
C VAL A 83 -18.14 -9.30 -1.48
N THR A 84 -17.56 -10.19 -2.28
CA THR A 84 -18.00 -11.58 -2.39
C THR A 84 -16.93 -12.53 -1.88
N VAL A 85 -17.33 -13.61 -1.23
CA VAL A 85 -16.42 -14.61 -0.64
C VAL A 85 -16.56 -15.95 -1.33
N GLU A 86 -15.44 -16.57 -1.65
CA GLU A 86 -15.33 -17.96 -2.03
C GLU A 86 -14.54 -18.72 -0.97
N ILE A 87 -15.18 -19.74 -0.35
CA ILE A 87 -14.53 -20.59 0.64
C ILE A 87 -13.90 -21.77 -0.10
N PHE A 88 -12.58 -22.00 0.13
CA PHE A 88 -11.84 -23.10 -0.47
C PHE A 88 -11.81 -24.34 0.41
N ASP A 89 -11.71 -24.11 1.74
CA ASP A 89 -11.55 -25.20 2.70
C ASP A 89 -11.93 -24.78 4.11
N ILE A 90 -12.49 -25.69 4.89
CA ILE A 90 -12.81 -25.48 6.32
C ILE A 90 -12.25 -26.65 7.13
N TYR A 91 -11.37 -26.36 8.05
CA TYR A 91 -10.80 -27.35 8.98
C TYR A 91 -11.39 -27.16 10.37
N ILE A 92 -12.11 -28.14 10.87
CA ILE A 92 -12.78 -28.09 12.18
C ILE A 92 -12.08 -28.98 13.18
N ASN A 93 -11.87 -28.43 14.38
CA ASN A 93 -11.42 -29.17 15.55
C ASN A 93 -12.16 -28.68 16.79
N GLY A 94 -13.17 -29.42 17.22
CA GLY A 94 -14.03 -29.05 18.33
C GLY A 94 -14.76 -27.71 18.08
N GLY A 95 -14.60 -26.77 18.99
CA GLY A 95 -15.19 -25.43 18.91
C GLY A 95 -14.37 -24.41 18.11
N THR A 96 -13.40 -24.86 17.29
CA THR A 96 -12.54 -24.00 16.48
C THR A 96 -12.57 -24.43 15.01
N ALA A 97 -12.72 -23.49 14.12
CA ALA A 97 -12.58 -23.72 12.67
C ALA A 97 -11.47 -22.81 12.11
N VAL A 98 -10.74 -23.34 11.13
CA VAL A 98 -9.84 -22.57 10.26
C VAL A 98 -10.45 -22.54 8.87
N VAL A 99 -10.69 -21.35 8.35
CA VAL A 99 -11.29 -21.11 7.04
C VAL A 99 -10.26 -20.58 6.09
N LEU A 100 -10.19 -21.16 4.91
CA LEU A 100 -9.39 -20.68 3.78
C LEU A 100 -10.34 -20.23 2.68
N GLY A 101 -10.10 -19.04 2.14
CA GLY A 101 -10.96 -18.51 1.08
C GLY A 101 -10.30 -17.38 0.31
N SER A 102 -11.09 -16.78 -0.56
CA SER A 102 -10.78 -15.52 -1.22
C SER A 102 -11.95 -14.56 -1.12
N ASP A 103 -11.60 -13.28 -1.00
CA ASP A 103 -12.54 -12.16 -1.09
C ASP A 103 -12.36 -11.52 -2.46
N LYS A 104 -13.44 -11.12 -3.08
CA LYS A 104 -13.43 -10.36 -4.33
C LYS A 104 -14.20 -9.06 -4.11
N TYR A 105 -13.54 -7.96 -4.43
CA TYR A 105 -14.03 -6.61 -4.20
C TYR A 105 -14.59 -6.00 -5.48
N TRP A 106 -15.63 -5.18 -5.34
CA TRP A 106 -16.36 -4.60 -6.46
C TRP A 106 -16.62 -3.13 -6.20
N ILE A 107 -16.40 -2.28 -7.22
CA ILE A 107 -16.79 -0.87 -7.25
C ILE A 107 -17.54 -0.63 -8.54
N ASP A 108 -18.72 0.01 -8.48
CA ASP A 108 -19.56 0.32 -9.66
C ASP A 108 -19.84 -0.91 -10.54
N GLY A 109 -19.92 -2.10 -9.94
CA GLY A 109 -20.14 -3.37 -10.63
C GLY A 109 -18.93 -3.94 -11.37
N GLU A 110 -17.75 -3.33 -11.22
CA GLU A 110 -16.48 -3.84 -11.72
C GLU A 110 -15.63 -4.44 -10.60
N ALA A 111 -15.02 -5.60 -10.86
CA ALA A 111 -14.10 -6.23 -9.91
C ALA A 111 -12.81 -5.41 -9.80
N THR A 112 -12.49 -4.95 -8.60
CA THR A 112 -11.34 -4.08 -8.32
C THR A 112 -10.17 -4.84 -7.72
N GLY A 113 -10.41 -5.99 -7.08
CA GLY A 113 -9.35 -6.78 -6.48
C GLY A 113 -9.83 -8.12 -5.97
N THR A 114 -8.87 -8.97 -5.65
CA THR A 114 -9.08 -10.26 -4.99
C THR A 114 -8.03 -10.42 -3.91
N SER A 115 -8.42 -10.88 -2.72
CA SER A 115 -7.47 -11.31 -1.71
C SER A 115 -7.71 -12.77 -1.34
N ARG A 116 -6.68 -13.43 -0.82
CA ARG A 116 -6.82 -14.74 -0.16
C ARG A 116 -6.74 -14.55 1.33
N PHE A 117 -7.62 -15.18 2.06
CA PHE A 117 -7.60 -15.11 3.51
C PHE A 117 -7.46 -16.49 4.18
N CYS A 118 -6.98 -16.45 5.40
CA CYS A 118 -7.00 -17.56 6.35
C CYS A 118 -7.51 -17.01 7.68
N GLY A 119 -8.68 -17.43 8.09
CA GLY A 119 -9.32 -16.96 9.33
C GLY A 119 -9.51 -18.09 10.35
N THR A 120 -9.53 -17.72 11.62
CA THR A 120 -9.93 -18.64 12.70
C THR A 120 -11.26 -18.15 13.27
N VAL A 121 -12.25 -19.03 13.22
CA VAL A 121 -13.58 -18.84 13.80
C VAL A 121 -13.72 -19.71 15.04
N ILE A 122 -14.27 -19.16 16.10
CA ILE A 122 -14.57 -19.91 17.33
C ILE A 122 -16.01 -19.60 17.77
N ARG A 123 -16.54 -20.44 18.69
CA ARG A 123 -17.79 -20.13 19.39
C ARG A 123 -17.49 -19.45 20.72
N GLU A 124 -17.93 -18.21 20.87
CA GLU A 124 -17.77 -17.41 22.08
C GLU A 124 -19.14 -16.94 22.55
N ASN A 125 -19.52 -17.24 23.79
CA ASN A 125 -20.84 -16.89 24.35
C ASN A 125 -22.04 -17.35 23.50
N GLY A 126 -21.92 -18.50 22.82
CA GLY A 126 -22.95 -19.07 21.97
C GLY A 126 -23.02 -18.51 20.54
N LYS A 127 -22.21 -17.49 20.22
CA LYS A 127 -22.07 -16.91 18.88
C LYS A 127 -20.77 -17.37 18.21
N LEU A 128 -20.77 -17.42 16.88
CA LEU A 128 -19.54 -17.55 16.11
C LEU A 128 -18.86 -16.18 16.01
N VAL A 129 -17.54 -16.15 16.19
CA VAL A 129 -16.75 -14.93 16.11
C VAL A 129 -15.44 -15.18 15.40
N TRP A 130 -14.94 -14.19 14.65
CA TRP A 130 -13.59 -14.17 14.13
C TRP A 130 -12.60 -13.90 15.26
N LYS A 131 -11.64 -14.79 15.43
CA LYS A 131 -10.58 -14.65 16.46
C LYS A 131 -9.24 -14.25 15.83
N ARG A 132 -8.99 -14.65 14.61
CA ARG A 132 -7.80 -14.30 13.84
C ARG A 132 -8.15 -14.20 12.37
N TYR A 133 -7.57 -13.26 11.71
CA TYR A 133 -7.74 -13.06 10.28
C TYR A 133 -6.39 -12.69 9.64
N ALA A 134 -5.99 -13.43 8.63
CA ALA A 134 -4.80 -13.16 7.85
C ALA A 134 -5.20 -13.15 6.38
N PHE A 135 -4.78 -12.16 5.65
CA PHE A 135 -5.10 -12.06 4.24
C PHE A 135 -3.86 -11.66 3.42
N ALA A 136 -3.89 -12.00 2.14
CA ALA A 136 -2.91 -11.61 1.15
C ALA A 136 -3.66 -11.25 -0.14
N SER A 137 -3.58 -10.01 -0.57
CA SER A 137 -4.23 -9.59 -1.82
C SER A 137 -3.54 -10.23 -3.02
N GLU A 138 -4.36 -10.72 -3.94
CA GLU A 138 -3.95 -11.18 -5.26
C GLU A 138 -4.53 -10.18 -6.28
N ASN A 139 -3.69 -9.60 -7.11
CA ASN A 139 -4.10 -8.74 -8.22
C ASN A 139 -5.08 -7.63 -7.83
N GLN A 140 -4.70 -6.73 -6.92
CA GLN A 140 -5.30 -5.42 -7.06
C GLN A 140 -4.91 -4.90 -8.44
N ARG A 141 -5.89 -4.38 -9.21
CA ARG A 141 -5.58 -3.50 -10.34
C ARG A 141 -4.43 -2.64 -9.89
N ALA A 142 -3.50 -2.38 -10.78
CA ALA A 142 -2.35 -1.52 -10.60
C ALA A 142 -2.74 -0.05 -10.32
N ALA A 143 -3.67 0.18 -9.41
CA ALA A 143 -3.75 1.43 -8.69
C ALA A 143 -2.56 1.38 -7.74
N ASP A 144 -1.45 1.97 -8.19
CA ASP A 144 -0.24 2.18 -7.38
C ASP A 144 -0.54 2.96 -6.08
N PHE A 145 -1.83 3.21 -5.77
CA PHE A 145 -2.23 4.16 -4.74
C PHE A 145 -3.56 3.73 -4.13
N VAL A 146 -3.56 3.56 -2.83
CA VAL A 146 -4.70 3.06 -2.07
C VAL A 146 -5.49 4.24 -1.47
N TRP A 147 -6.80 4.24 -1.65
CA TRP A 147 -7.83 4.78 -0.74
C TRP A 147 -7.86 6.30 -0.51
N PRO A 148 -8.12 7.13 -1.54
CA PRO A 148 -8.48 8.52 -1.29
C PRO A 148 -9.94 8.63 -0.79
N SER A 149 -10.16 9.54 0.16
CA SER A 149 -11.49 9.95 0.63
C SER A 149 -12.14 10.94 -0.34
N VAL A 150 -12.14 10.66 -1.64
CA VAL A 150 -12.65 11.61 -2.63
C VAL A 150 -14.02 11.21 -3.12
N GLU A 151 -14.93 12.21 -3.14
CA GLU A 151 -16.22 12.12 -3.78
C GLU A 151 -16.23 13.01 -5.03
N GLY A 152 -16.59 12.46 -6.17
CA GLY A 152 -16.76 13.23 -7.41
C GLY A 152 -16.25 12.51 -8.64
N GLU A 153 -16.99 12.69 -9.75
CA GLU A 153 -16.64 12.11 -11.04
C GLU A 153 -15.28 12.63 -11.52
N GLY A 154 -14.38 11.74 -11.88
CA GLY A 154 -13.04 12.06 -12.36
C GLY A 154 -12.02 12.49 -11.28
N ALA A 155 -12.44 12.62 -10.01
CA ALA A 155 -11.53 12.97 -8.92
C ALA A 155 -10.47 11.89 -8.69
N LEU A 156 -10.88 10.62 -8.70
CA LEU A 156 -9.99 9.49 -8.53
C LEU A 156 -8.97 9.38 -9.66
N ASP A 157 -9.39 9.58 -10.90
CA ASP A 157 -8.48 9.56 -12.06
C ASP A 157 -7.44 10.67 -11.98
N SER A 158 -7.86 11.88 -11.61
CA SER A 158 -6.95 13.03 -11.43
C SER A 158 -5.98 12.80 -10.28
N TYR A 159 -6.45 12.21 -9.18
CA TYR A 159 -5.62 11.82 -8.05
C TYR A 159 -4.59 10.76 -8.44
N ASN A 160 -5.00 9.70 -9.13
CA ASN A 160 -4.10 8.65 -9.58
C ASN A 160 -3.06 9.18 -10.57
N ALA A 161 -3.46 10.10 -11.48
CA ALA A 161 -2.52 10.75 -12.39
C ALA A 161 -1.49 11.61 -11.64
N MET A 162 -1.91 12.38 -10.62
CA MET A 162 -1.02 13.14 -9.75
C MET A 162 -0.04 12.20 -9.03
N ARG A 163 -0.54 11.13 -8.42
CA ARG A 163 0.27 10.15 -7.70
C ARG A 163 1.27 9.46 -8.64
N LYS A 164 0.85 9.09 -9.86
CA LYS A 164 1.73 8.56 -10.90
C LYS A 164 2.85 9.55 -11.25
N ALA A 165 2.54 10.83 -11.36
CA ALA A 165 3.56 11.86 -11.59
C ALA A 165 4.58 11.94 -10.43
N MET A 166 4.09 11.92 -9.18
CA MET A 166 4.94 11.97 -7.98
C MET A 166 5.92 10.79 -7.91
N VAL A 167 5.46 9.54 -8.08
CA VAL A 167 6.31 8.34 -7.97
C VAL A 167 7.31 8.19 -9.10
N ASN A 168 7.07 8.86 -10.23
CA ASN A 168 7.97 8.87 -11.39
C ASN A 168 8.79 10.17 -11.48
N LEU A 169 8.84 10.96 -10.39
CA LEU A 169 9.58 12.21 -10.25
C LEU A 169 9.24 13.26 -11.33
N ARG A 170 8.03 13.21 -11.89
CA ARG A 170 7.47 14.30 -12.70
C ARG A 170 6.90 15.37 -11.78
N ASN A 171 7.80 15.99 -11.01
CA ASN A 171 7.46 16.84 -9.87
C ASN A 171 6.69 18.09 -10.27
N SER A 172 7.04 18.70 -11.41
CA SER A 172 6.33 19.87 -11.96
C SER A 172 4.91 19.55 -12.41
N ASP A 173 4.67 18.33 -12.94
CA ASP A 173 3.34 17.86 -13.29
C ASP A 173 2.52 17.54 -12.03
N GLY A 174 3.14 16.84 -11.07
CA GLY A 174 2.51 16.54 -9.77
C GLY A 174 2.04 17.81 -9.06
N LEU A 175 2.85 18.88 -9.06
CA LEU A 175 2.47 20.17 -8.51
C LEU A 175 1.25 20.77 -9.23
N LYS A 176 1.28 20.85 -10.58
CA LYS A 176 0.16 21.40 -11.37
C LYS A 176 -1.14 20.62 -11.17
N MET A 177 -1.05 19.29 -11.13
CA MET A 177 -2.21 18.44 -10.90
C MET A 177 -2.76 18.64 -9.48
N SER A 178 -1.88 18.79 -8.49
CA SER A 178 -2.26 19.09 -7.11
C SER A 178 -2.95 20.45 -6.99
N ASP A 179 -2.43 21.48 -7.66
CA ASP A 179 -3.06 22.82 -7.68
C ASP A 179 -4.49 22.74 -8.25
N SER A 180 -4.67 22.00 -9.34
CA SER A 180 -5.99 21.79 -9.95
C SER A 180 -6.94 21.00 -9.03
N LEU A 181 -6.43 19.99 -8.32
CA LEU A 181 -7.21 19.22 -7.35
C LEU A 181 -7.62 20.05 -6.14
N VAL A 182 -6.73 20.90 -5.63
CA VAL A 182 -7.03 21.84 -4.52
C VAL A 182 -8.10 22.84 -4.91
N GLU A 183 -8.08 23.33 -6.16
CA GLU A 183 -9.13 24.22 -6.68
C GLU A 183 -10.48 23.51 -6.81
N ALA A 184 -10.48 22.30 -7.38
CA ALA A 184 -11.70 21.53 -7.62
C ALA A 184 -12.29 20.94 -6.33
N TYR A 185 -11.44 20.52 -5.39
CA TYR A 185 -11.82 19.82 -4.16
C TYR A 185 -11.17 20.49 -2.92
N PRO A 186 -11.56 21.72 -2.57
CA PRO A 186 -10.87 22.53 -1.56
C PRO A 186 -10.90 21.97 -0.14
N ASN A 187 -11.78 21.03 0.14
CA ASN A 187 -11.91 20.38 1.46
C ASN A 187 -11.20 19.02 1.54
N TRP A 188 -10.53 18.59 0.47
CA TRP A 188 -9.87 17.31 0.44
C TRP A 188 -8.37 17.43 0.74
N ALA A 189 -7.94 16.80 1.84
CA ALA A 189 -6.57 16.89 2.32
C ALA A 189 -5.54 16.36 1.30
N SER A 190 -5.82 15.23 0.66
CA SER A 190 -4.90 14.58 -0.28
C SER A 190 -4.73 15.31 -1.60
N ALA A 191 -5.59 16.31 -1.90
CA ALA A 191 -5.37 17.20 -3.03
C ALA A 191 -4.03 17.94 -2.94
N HIS A 192 -3.51 18.16 -1.72
CA HIS A 192 -2.23 18.82 -1.47
C HIS A 192 -0.99 17.93 -1.64
N LEU A 193 -1.14 16.61 -1.84
CA LEU A 193 0.00 15.69 -1.84
C LEU A 193 1.07 16.03 -2.87
N GLY A 194 0.68 16.44 -4.07
CA GLY A 194 1.63 16.85 -5.12
C GLY A 194 2.41 18.12 -4.73
N GLN A 195 1.75 19.09 -4.08
CA GLN A 195 2.40 20.30 -3.55
C GLN A 195 3.42 19.91 -2.46
N LEU A 196 3.01 19.07 -1.49
CA LEU A 196 3.88 18.62 -0.40
C LEU A 196 5.09 17.87 -0.94
N HIS A 197 4.88 16.99 -1.91
CA HIS A 197 5.96 16.22 -2.54
C HIS A 197 6.94 17.11 -3.30
N TYR A 198 6.42 18.05 -4.08
CA TYR A 198 7.25 19.01 -4.80
C TYR A 198 8.13 19.83 -3.86
N TYR A 199 7.54 20.45 -2.82
CA TYR A 199 8.28 21.34 -1.93
C TYR A 199 9.29 20.61 -1.05
N ILE A 200 9.01 19.37 -0.61
CA ILE A 200 10.00 18.61 0.17
C ILE A 200 11.23 18.24 -0.68
N LEU A 201 11.03 17.88 -1.94
CA LEU A 201 12.13 17.56 -2.85
C LEU A 201 12.91 18.80 -3.30
N ALA A 202 12.23 19.95 -3.43
CA ALA A 202 12.85 21.22 -3.73
C ALA A 202 13.61 21.83 -2.54
N GLY A 203 13.44 21.29 -1.33
CA GLY A 203 14.00 21.88 -0.10
C GLY A 203 13.35 23.21 0.28
N ASP A 204 12.15 23.49 -0.23
CA ASP A 204 11.39 24.71 0.05
C ASP A 204 10.54 24.51 1.30
N GLU A 205 11.18 24.63 2.47
CA GLU A 205 10.52 24.36 3.76
C GLU A 205 9.38 25.34 4.06
N ASP A 206 9.47 26.60 3.64
CA ASP A 206 8.44 27.61 3.94
C ASP A 206 7.13 27.26 3.23
N ASN A 207 7.19 26.96 1.94
CA ASN A 207 6.02 26.52 1.18
C ASN A 207 5.53 25.13 1.65
N LEU A 208 6.43 24.20 1.97
CA LEU A 208 6.06 22.90 2.53
C LEU A 208 5.23 23.05 3.81
N ARG A 209 5.70 23.86 4.77
CA ARG A 209 4.98 24.13 6.04
C ARG A 209 3.62 24.77 5.80
N SER A 210 3.56 25.75 4.90
CA SER A 210 2.31 26.42 4.54
C SER A 210 1.29 25.43 3.97
N LYS A 211 1.69 24.62 2.99
CA LYS A 211 0.79 23.64 2.35
C LYS A 211 0.42 22.46 3.27
N LEU A 212 1.33 22.05 4.13
CA LEU A 212 1.05 21.06 5.16
C LEU A 212 0.00 21.56 6.15
N ALA A 213 0.12 22.80 6.63
CA ALA A 213 -0.87 23.41 7.52
C ALA A 213 -2.26 23.49 6.85
N GLU A 214 -2.31 23.88 5.57
CA GLU A 214 -3.56 23.88 4.80
C GLU A 214 -4.19 22.45 4.72
N ALA A 215 -3.40 21.43 4.38
CA ALA A 215 -3.85 20.05 4.29
C ALA A 215 -4.34 19.51 5.65
N GLN A 216 -3.62 19.83 6.73
CA GLN A 216 -3.97 19.39 8.08
C GLN A 216 -5.33 19.90 8.56
N THR A 217 -5.77 21.08 8.13
CA THR A 217 -7.11 21.59 8.47
C THR A 217 -8.24 20.79 7.80
N LYS A 218 -7.93 19.89 6.89
CA LYS A 218 -8.88 19.14 6.04
C LYS A 218 -8.86 17.64 6.32
N LEU A 219 -8.20 17.21 7.40
CA LEU A 219 -8.09 15.80 7.76
C LEU A 219 -9.37 15.18 8.32
N ASP A 220 -10.39 15.99 8.63
CA ASP A 220 -11.69 15.47 9.01
C ASP A 220 -12.30 14.73 7.80
N GLY A 221 -12.63 13.47 7.97
CA GLY A 221 -13.10 12.61 6.88
C GLY A 221 -12.00 11.96 6.02
N ALA A 222 -10.73 12.36 6.19
CA ALA A 222 -9.62 11.71 5.51
C ALA A 222 -9.40 10.28 6.02
N THR A 223 -9.02 9.37 5.13
CA THR A 223 -8.66 8.00 5.49
C THR A 223 -7.42 7.95 6.38
N ALA A 224 -7.22 6.84 7.05
CA ALA A 224 -6.01 6.64 7.85
C ALA A 224 -4.73 6.68 6.98
N ALA A 225 -4.79 6.18 5.74
CA ALA A 225 -3.71 6.27 4.77
C ALA A 225 -3.35 7.72 4.43
N GLU A 226 -4.36 8.52 4.11
CA GLU A 226 -4.18 9.94 3.81
C GLU A 226 -3.59 10.70 5.00
N LYS A 227 -4.14 10.49 6.20
CA LYS A 227 -3.62 11.09 7.45
C LYS A 227 -2.16 10.73 7.68
N THR A 228 -1.81 9.45 7.51
CA THR A 228 -0.44 8.97 7.70
C THR A 228 0.50 9.60 6.67
N LEU A 229 0.13 9.57 5.40
CA LEU A 229 0.98 10.09 4.33
C LEU A 229 1.18 11.60 4.46
N ILE A 230 0.12 12.37 4.69
CA ILE A 230 0.22 13.82 4.91
C ILE A 230 1.08 14.14 6.13
N SER A 231 0.90 13.41 7.24
CA SER A 231 1.70 13.62 8.45
C SER A 231 3.18 13.32 8.23
N ALA A 232 3.51 12.38 7.33
CA ALA A 232 4.90 12.04 7.02
C ALA A 232 5.65 13.16 6.28
N TYR A 233 4.94 14.10 5.64
CA TYR A 233 5.56 15.28 5.02
C TYR A 233 5.98 16.37 6.01
N ASN A 234 5.68 16.24 7.31
CA ASN A 234 6.09 17.25 8.30
C ASN A 234 7.62 17.35 8.34
N PRO A 235 8.22 18.53 8.02
CA PRO A 235 9.66 18.73 8.00
C PRO A 235 10.29 18.70 9.41
N ASP A 236 9.49 18.92 10.46
CA ASP A 236 9.97 18.91 11.86
C ASP A 236 10.19 17.51 12.42
N LEU A 237 9.70 16.46 11.75
CA LEU A 237 9.89 15.10 12.20
C LEU A 237 11.35 14.67 12.03
N THR A 238 11.92 14.18 13.12
CA THR A 238 13.15 13.38 13.05
C THR A 238 12.91 12.13 12.21
N ARG A 239 13.98 11.50 11.75
CA ARG A 239 13.91 10.26 10.98
C ARG A 239 13.16 9.15 11.75
N GLU A 240 13.39 9.04 13.06
CA GLU A 240 12.71 8.08 13.92
C GLU A 240 11.21 8.39 14.10
N GLU A 241 10.86 9.65 14.33
CA GLU A 241 9.45 10.06 14.42
C GLU A 241 8.70 9.85 13.13
N ARG A 242 9.32 10.13 11.98
CA ARG A 242 8.76 9.82 10.67
C ARG A 242 8.55 8.32 10.50
N ARG A 243 9.53 7.49 10.88
CA ARG A 243 9.41 6.02 10.89
C ARG A 243 8.23 5.57 11.73
N ASN A 244 8.11 6.09 12.94
CA ASN A 244 7.03 5.75 13.85
C ASN A 244 5.66 6.21 13.33
N THR A 245 5.60 7.35 12.64
CA THR A 245 4.38 7.83 11.99
C THR A 245 3.94 6.89 10.88
N LEU A 246 4.87 6.53 9.98
CA LEU A 246 4.59 5.63 8.86
C LEU A 246 4.26 4.20 9.32
N ALA A 247 4.93 3.73 10.39
CA ALA A 247 4.67 2.41 10.97
C ALA A 247 3.29 2.28 11.64
N LYS A 248 2.63 3.39 11.94
CA LYS A 248 1.26 3.43 12.44
C LYS A 248 0.23 3.37 11.33
N ALA A 249 0.66 3.43 10.06
CA ALA A 249 -0.25 3.25 8.94
C ALA A 249 -0.98 1.92 9.12
N PRO A 250 -2.30 1.95 9.27
CA PRO A 250 -3.05 0.76 9.60
C PRO A 250 -3.27 -0.11 8.35
N GLY A 251 -3.35 -1.40 8.55
CA GLY A 251 -3.76 -2.42 7.60
C GLY A 251 -3.39 -2.19 6.15
N PHE A 252 -4.37 -1.98 5.32
CA PHE A 252 -4.20 -1.69 3.90
C PHE A 252 -3.50 -0.37 3.59
N ALA A 253 -3.59 0.62 4.48
CA ALA A 253 -2.89 1.89 4.29
C ALA A 253 -1.37 1.72 4.26
N GLY A 254 -0.84 0.75 5.00
CA GLY A 254 0.56 0.36 4.95
C GLY A 254 0.98 -0.26 3.62
N ASP A 255 0.03 -0.54 2.73
CA ASP A 255 0.27 -1.10 1.41
C ASP A 255 0.42 -0.05 0.32
N ASP A 256 0.16 1.21 0.60
CA ASP A 256 0.45 2.28 -0.36
C ASP A 256 1.96 2.27 -0.69
N PRO A 257 2.36 2.09 -1.96
CA PRO A 257 3.76 2.05 -2.36
C PRO A 257 4.56 3.28 -1.94
N MET A 258 3.92 4.46 -1.86
CA MET A 258 4.58 5.68 -1.40
C MET A 258 4.83 5.66 0.11
N ILE A 259 3.92 5.10 0.90
CA ILE A 259 4.14 4.92 2.35
C ILE A 259 5.31 3.96 2.58
N ARG A 260 5.40 2.87 1.81
CA ARG A 260 6.54 1.95 1.86
C ARG A 260 7.84 2.60 1.44
N PHE A 261 7.82 3.37 0.36
CA PHE A 261 8.96 4.16 -0.08
C PHE A 261 9.48 5.06 1.04
N TRP A 262 8.62 5.90 1.63
CA TRP A 262 9.01 6.78 2.73
C TRP A 262 9.49 6.01 3.96
N TYR A 263 8.86 4.89 4.30
CA TYR A 263 9.28 4.04 5.41
C TYR A 263 10.68 3.46 5.16
N THR A 264 10.93 2.94 3.97
CA THR A 264 12.25 2.40 3.57
C THR A 264 13.35 3.45 3.70
N TRP A 265 13.06 4.69 3.34
CA TRP A 265 13.96 5.83 3.53
C TRP A 265 14.35 6.08 4.99
N THR A 266 13.52 5.68 5.95
CA THR A 266 13.82 5.85 7.37
C THR A 266 14.66 4.72 7.96
N LEU A 267 14.87 3.62 7.25
CA LEU A 267 15.67 2.48 7.69
C LEU A 267 17.16 2.73 7.41
N ASP A 268 18.01 2.18 8.27
CA ASP A 268 19.47 2.25 8.11
C ASP A 268 20.03 0.97 7.52
N ASP A 269 19.54 -0.19 7.99
CA ASP A 269 20.03 -1.50 7.58
C ASP A 269 19.50 -1.90 6.19
N VAL A 270 20.41 -2.34 5.32
CA VAL A 270 20.09 -2.75 3.94
C VAL A 270 19.18 -3.98 3.93
N THR A 271 19.36 -4.91 4.86
CA THR A 271 18.54 -6.13 4.96
C THR A 271 17.10 -5.78 5.30
N ASP A 272 16.91 -4.84 6.24
CA ASP A 272 15.58 -4.35 6.61
C ASP A 272 14.90 -3.63 5.43
N LYS A 273 15.65 -2.80 4.67
CA LYS A 273 15.13 -2.14 3.46
C LYS A 273 14.66 -3.16 2.43
N ILE A 274 15.49 -4.17 2.15
CA ILE A 274 15.16 -5.24 1.20
C ILE A 274 13.89 -5.97 1.65
N ALA A 275 13.80 -6.36 2.92
CA ALA A 275 12.63 -7.08 3.44
C ALA A 275 11.32 -6.30 3.28
N VAL A 276 11.34 -4.99 3.55
CA VAL A 276 10.16 -4.10 3.39
C VAL A 276 9.78 -3.98 1.92
N LEU A 277 10.76 -3.85 1.02
CA LEU A 277 10.51 -3.70 -0.41
C LEU A 277 10.05 -5.02 -1.04
N GLU A 278 10.64 -6.18 -0.67
CA GLU A 278 10.19 -7.49 -1.13
C GLU A 278 8.73 -7.75 -0.75
N ALA A 279 8.34 -7.43 0.49
CA ALA A 279 6.97 -7.55 0.93
C ALA A 279 6.03 -6.66 0.09
N GLY A 280 6.46 -5.44 -0.27
CA GLY A 280 5.71 -4.55 -1.16
C GLY A 280 5.61 -5.08 -2.59
N LEU A 281 6.73 -5.54 -3.14
CA LEU A 281 6.80 -6.07 -4.51
C LEU A 281 6.06 -7.41 -4.66
N THR A 282 5.87 -8.18 -3.58
CA THR A 282 4.98 -9.35 -3.59
C THR A 282 3.54 -8.95 -3.93
N ARG A 283 3.11 -7.78 -3.50
CA ARG A 283 1.78 -7.25 -3.72
C ARG A 283 1.69 -6.38 -4.98
N PHE A 284 2.69 -5.53 -5.19
CA PHE A 284 2.76 -4.59 -6.32
C PHE A 284 4.01 -4.89 -7.17
N PRO A 285 4.06 -6.04 -7.87
CA PRO A 285 5.28 -6.47 -8.57
C PRO A 285 5.71 -5.51 -9.68
N GLU A 286 4.78 -4.71 -10.18
CA GLU A 286 5.00 -3.76 -11.27
C GLU A 286 5.07 -2.30 -10.80
N SER A 287 5.05 -2.05 -9.48
CA SER A 287 5.17 -0.70 -8.94
C SER A 287 6.48 -0.04 -9.35
N SER A 288 6.38 1.12 -10.00
CA SER A 288 7.53 1.91 -10.44
C SER A 288 8.41 2.33 -9.26
N VAL A 289 7.80 2.91 -8.23
CA VAL A 289 8.53 3.43 -7.07
C VAL A 289 9.20 2.33 -6.25
N LEU A 290 8.56 1.17 -6.09
CA LEU A 290 9.15 0.07 -5.32
C LEU A 290 10.27 -0.63 -6.10
N ASN A 291 10.10 -0.86 -7.41
CA ASN A 291 11.17 -1.42 -8.25
C ASN A 291 12.35 -0.46 -8.33
N ASN A 292 12.11 0.84 -8.50
CA ASN A 292 13.17 1.84 -8.52
C ASN A 292 13.94 1.86 -7.19
N MET A 293 13.24 1.93 -6.07
CA MET A 293 13.88 1.93 -4.75
C MET A 293 14.65 0.64 -4.48
N MET A 294 14.08 -0.52 -4.85
CA MET A 294 14.77 -1.80 -4.70
C MET A 294 16.07 -1.83 -5.52
N ALA A 295 16.05 -1.29 -6.73
CA ALA A 295 17.25 -1.23 -7.55
C ALA A 295 18.37 -0.44 -6.86
N TYR A 296 18.08 0.75 -6.32
CA TYR A 296 19.09 1.52 -5.58
C TYR A 296 19.57 0.81 -4.30
N VAL A 297 18.68 0.16 -3.57
CA VAL A 297 19.07 -0.63 -2.38
C VAL A 297 19.96 -1.81 -2.76
N GLN A 298 19.73 -2.45 -3.91
CA GLN A 298 20.58 -3.54 -4.41
C GLN A 298 21.92 -3.00 -4.94
N MET A 299 21.95 -1.81 -5.57
CA MET A 299 23.21 -1.14 -5.94
C MET A 299 24.06 -0.84 -4.69
N ASP A 300 23.46 -0.29 -3.65
CA ASP A 300 24.13 -0.03 -2.35
C ASP A 300 24.66 -1.33 -1.72
N ALA A 301 23.96 -2.45 -1.93
CA ALA A 301 24.40 -3.78 -1.49
C ALA A 301 25.49 -4.41 -2.38
N GLY A 302 25.77 -3.82 -3.54
CA GLY A 302 26.71 -4.34 -4.55
C GLY A 302 26.14 -5.46 -5.43
N ASP A 303 24.82 -5.71 -5.38
CA ASP A 303 24.14 -6.73 -6.20
C ASP A 303 23.57 -6.08 -7.48
N LEU A 304 24.47 -5.72 -8.41
CA LEU A 304 24.11 -5.01 -9.64
C LEU A 304 23.19 -5.82 -10.57
N ASP A 305 23.23 -7.15 -10.49
CA ASP A 305 22.35 -8.00 -11.32
C ASP A 305 20.91 -7.96 -10.83
N LYS A 306 20.68 -7.94 -9.51
CA LYS A 306 19.33 -7.73 -8.97
C LYS A 306 18.85 -6.30 -9.22
N ALA A 307 19.71 -5.30 -9.09
CA ALA A 307 19.39 -3.93 -9.43
C ALA A 307 18.90 -3.82 -10.89
N GLU A 308 19.62 -4.44 -11.82
CA GLU A 308 19.25 -4.49 -13.24
C GLU A 308 17.90 -5.18 -13.47
N HIS A 309 17.63 -6.28 -12.76
CA HIS A 309 16.34 -6.96 -12.83
C HIS A 309 15.18 -6.00 -12.51
N HIS A 310 15.27 -5.26 -11.42
CA HIS A 310 14.22 -4.33 -10.98
C HIS A 310 14.06 -3.13 -11.93
N LEU A 311 15.16 -2.56 -12.43
CA LEU A 311 15.07 -1.48 -13.42
C LEU A 311 14.53 -1.96 -14.76
N ASN A 312 14.82 -3.20 -15.17
CA ASN A 312 14.22 -3.79 -16.37
C ASN A 312 12.69 -4.00 -16.21
N VAL A 313 12.21 -4.37 -15.01
CA VAL A 313 10.77 -4.38 -14.72
C VAL A 313 10.20 -2.97 -14.88
N TYR A 314 10.84 -1.97 -14.28
CA TYR A 314 10.40 -0.58 -14.36
C TYR A 314 10.33 -0.09 -15.81
N LEU A 315 11.38 -0.26 -16.60
CA LEU A 315 11.41 0.11 -18.03
C LEU A 315 10.36 -0.61 -18.87
N ARG A 316 10.13 -1.90 -18.60
CA ARG A 316 9.14 -2.71 -19.33
C ARG A 316 7.72 -2.24 -19.08
N VAL A 317 7.39 -1.92 -17.83
CA VAL A 317 6.03 -1.56 -17.42
C VAL A 317 5.73 -0.08 -17.66
N HIS A 318 6.75 0.77 -17.52
CA HIS A 318 6.65 2.23 -17.66
C HIS A 318 7.65 2.79 -18.68
N PRO A 319 7.58 2.36 -19.95
CA PRO A 319 8.54 2.77 -20.98
C PRO A 319 8.44 4.25 -21.37
N ASP A 320 7.40 4.93 -20.94
CA ASP A 320 7.11 6.35 -21.13
C ASP A 320 7.56 7.24 -19.97
N GLU A 321 8.15 6.67 -18.92
CA GLU A 321 8.61 7.43 -17.76
C GLU A 321 10.12 7.71 -17.81
N ALA A 322 10.49 8.98 -17.80
CA ALA A 322 11.88 9.44 -17.89
C ALA A 322 12.76 8.90 -16.74
N ASN A 323 12.19 8.82 -15.53
CA ASN A 323 12.90 8.34 -14.35
C ASN A 323 13.42 6.90 -14.51
N ALA A 324 12.72 6.04 -15.26
CA ALA A 324 13.17 4.67 -15.51
C ALA A 324 14.49 4.63 -16.29
N TYR A 325 14.66 5.54 -17.24
CA TYR A 325 15.89 5.66 -18.04
C TYR A 325 17.01 6.35 -17.26
N ASP A 326 16.70 7.38 -16.48
CA ASP A 326 17.69 8.06 -15.64
C ASP A 326 18.29 7.07 -14.61
N SER A 327 17.45 6.30 -13.92
CA SER A 327 17.89 5.29 -12.97
C SER A 327 18.65 4.13 -13.61
N MET A 328 18.29 3.71 -14.83
CA MET A 328 19.08 2.72 -15.59
C MET A 328 20.46 3.30 -15.96
N GLY A 329 20.53 4.59 -16.26
CA GLY A 329 21.79 5.30 -16.47
C GLY A 329 22.71 5.21 -15.24
N ASP A 330 22.17 5.46 -14.04
CA ASP A 330 22.93 5.34 -12.78
C ASP A 330 23.49 3.91 -12.59
N LEU A 331 22.67 2.88 -12.84
CA LEU A 331 23.14 1.50 -12.76
C LEU A 331 24.25 1.18 -13.77
N LEU A 332 24.13 1.67 -15.02
CA LEU A 332 25.12 1.41 -16.05
C LEU A 332 26.46 2.08 -15.74
N VAL A 333 26.46 3.24 -15.07
CA VAL A 333 27.67 3.86 -14.52
C VAL A 333 28.33 2.91 -13.52
N GLU A 334 27.61 2.37 -12.57
CA GLU A 334 28.12 1.42 -11.58
C GLU A 334 28.65 0.12 -12.23
N LYS A 335 28.04 -0.32 -13.33
CA LYS A 335 28.52 -1.48 -14.13
C LYS A 335 29.70 -1.13 -15.03
N GLY A 336 30.07 0.15 -15.18
CA GLY A 336 31.15 0.62 -16.04
C GLY A 336 30.77 0.72 -17.52
N ASP A 337 29.52 0.58 -17.88
CA ASP A 337 29.03 0.82 -19.25
C ASP A 337 28.70 2.30 -19.45
N ILE A 338 29.75 3.08 -19.64
CA ILE A 338 29.67 4.54 -19.77
C ILE A 338 28.88 4.98 -21.01
N GLU A 339 29.04 4.27 -22.13
CA GLU A 339 28.29 4.60 -23.36
C GLU A 339 26.80 4.30 -23.21
N GLY A 340 26.47 3.14 -22.62
CA GLY A 340 25.10 2.78 -22.28
C GLY A 340 24.46 3.79 -21.33
N ALA A 341 25.17 4.17 -20.27
CA ALA A 341 24.71 5.16 -19.29
C ALA A 341 24.39 6.51 -19.96
N LYS A 342 25.29 7.01 -20.78
CA LYS A 342 25.12 8.26 -21.53
C LYS A 342 23.86 8.24 -22.41
N ASN A 343 23.62 7.13 -23.11
CA ASN A 343 22.45 6.98 -23.96
C ASN A 343 21.15 6.98 -23.14
N MET A 344 21.14 6.35 -21.94
CA MET A 344 19.98 6.33 -21.05
C MET A 344 19.68 7.73 -20.50
N TYR A 345 20.69 8.45 -20.03
CA TYR A 345 20.51 9.83 -19.53
C TYR A 345 20.03 10.79 -20.62
N LEU A 346 20.59 10.72 -21.84
CA LEU A 346 20.12 11.55 -22.94
C LEU A 346 18.65 11.26 -23.25
N LYS A 347 18.26 9.99 -23.27
CA LYS A 347 16.86 9.61 -23.46
C LYS A 347 15.95 10.17 -22.36
N ALA A 348 16.33 10.04 -21.09
CA ALA A 348 15.56 10.62 -19.98
C ALA A 348 15.39 12.14 -20.14
N SER A 349 16.48 12.84 -20.52
CA SER A 349 16.47 14.30 -20.71
C SER A 349 15.52 14.78 -21.83
N GLU A 350 15.30 13.96 -22.84
CA GLU A 350 14.39 14.26 -23.96
C GLU A 350 12.92 13.95 -23.64
N MET A 351 12.67 13.07 -22.63
CA MET A 351 11.34 12.58 -22.35
C MET A 351 10.51 13.51 -21.45
N HIS A 352 11.15 14.21 -20.50
CA HIS A 352 10.42 15.06 -19.56
C HIS A 352 11.24 16.27 -19.10
N PRO A 353 10.61 17.47 -18.97
CA PRO A 353 11.31 18.70 -18.56
C PRO A 353 12.04 18.61 -17.22
N ASP A 354 11.50 17.89 -16.24
CA ASP A 354 12.11 17.72 -14.92
C ASP A 354 13.45 16.95 -15.00
N PHE A 355 13.69 16.21 -16.07
CA PHE A 355 14.94 15.48 -16.33
C PHE A 355 15.86 16.19 -17.34
N ALA A 356 15.35 17.21 -18.04
CA ALA A 356 16.04 17.82 -19.17
C ALA A 356 17.45 18.34 -18.80
N GLU A 357 17.61 19.00 -17.69
CA GLU A 357 18.90 19.56 -17.25
C GLU A 357 19.72 18.53 -16.45
N VAL A 358 19.10 17.80 -15.52
CA VAL A 358 19.80 16.90 -14.60
C VAL A 358 20.38 15.73 -15.34
N SER A 359 19.58 15.00 -16.12
CA SER A 359 20.04 13.83 -16.86
C SER A 359 21.00 14.21 -17.98
N LYS A 360 20.75 15.37 -18.65
CA LYS A 360 21.73 15.86 -19.64
C LYS A 360 23.08 16.16 -19.00
N ARG A 361 23.12 16.81 -17.85
CA ARG A 361 24.37 17.06 -17.13
C ARG A 361 25.09 15.76 -16.77
N LYS A 362 24.37 14.76 -16.23
CA LYS A 362 24.92 13.43 -15.97
C LYS A 362 25.57 12.82 -17.24
N ALA A 363 24.90 12.95 -18.40
CA ALA A 363 25.43 12.46 -19.67
C ALA A 363 26.67 13.23 -20.15
N ASP A 364 26.76 14.53 -19.91
CA ASP A 364 27.86 15.40 -20.32
C ASP A 364 29.10 15.22 -19.41
N GLU A 365 28.92 14.78 -18.17
CA GLU A 365 29.97 14.53 -17.18
C GLU A 365 30.66 13.15 -17.36
N LEU A 366 30.08 12.24 -18.14
CA LEU A 366 30.62 10.93 -18.52
C LEU A 366 31.51 11.01 -19.78
#